data_5b450efc98adc3ae337e585e89487f1a
#
_entry.id   5b450efc98adc3ae337e585e89487f1a
#
_cell.length_a   1.000
_cell.length_b   1.000
_cell.length_c   1.000
_cell.angle_alpha   90.00
_cell.angle_beta   90.00
_cell.angle_gamma   90.00
#
_symmetry.space_group_name_H-M   'P 1'
#
loop_
_entity.id
_entity.type
_entity.pdbx_description
1 polymer ?
#
loop_
_entity_poly.entity_id
_entity_poly.type
_entity_poly.pdbx_seq_one_letter_code
_entity_poly.pdbx_strand_id
1 'polypeptide(L)'
;MKTSSWIVFTILILPLLVQSVYSFELDTSSYSLKQQIKEGWDIESFFCHNDQVLILKITDESPACVNPETKEKLLERGWAILTPKERLYDIEKTLHDKDCLEFGGWLDEFVDGNFNENHLIFDLPVSDELSQRIYDFIPYCIDNDNDGFFYLNTKHFIDFDTIDFSKTINANNQFAFDYYAQVNENQNIFFSPWSITSAFAIVNEGAKGNTADEIQNVFGLTENSKEQFKEINKILNQENPGYTIEVANSLWLAQDFTLHSDYVDTVQTYYDGVIEKVDFADDGTDVINGWVSDKTRQKIPELFSPPLDPNTRLVIANAIYFNGTWSMPFDEKNTRDDKFIISPGVEVTVPFMNKDSSYNHTKTDELQIIELPYEGNGASMLILLPERIDGMESLEEQLTAENLEKWRSEMTKSRLFLQIPKFTLETEYNLVKDLMTLGIIDAFGPADFSGISSESLFIDRAVHKAFVDVNEKGTEAAAATGIAMVESMPPTFRADHPFVFIILDNETGNVLFLGKVVDPSQ
;
A
#
# COMPACT_ATOMS: atom_id res chain seq x y z
N MET A 1 14.34 41.05 -46.31
CA MET A 1 13.27 40.33 -47.02
C MET A 1 13.81 39.01 -47.55
N LYS A 2 13.86 37.96 -46.73
CA LYS A 2 14.13 36.55 -47.12
C LYS A 2 14.07 35.63 -45.87
N THR A 3 12.99 35.68 -45.09
CA THR A 3 12.82 34.79 -43.91
C THR A 3 11.40 34.25 -43.74
N SER A 4 10.49 34.46 -44.67
CA SER A 4 9.11 33.97 -44.56
C SER A 4 8.76 32.76 -45.47
N SER A 5 9.73 32.25 -46.24
CA SER A 5 9.47 31.17 -47.21
C SER A 5 9.70 29.75 -46.66
N TRP A 6 10.40 29.62 -45.53
CA TRP A 6 10.75 28.30 -44.98
C TRP A 6 9.72 27.72 -43.99
N ILE A 7 8.95 28.58 -43.35
CA ILE A 7 7.93 28.15 -42.36
C ILE A 7 6.69 27.59 -43.09
N VAL A 8 6.36 28.10 -44.28
CA VAL A 8 5.23 27.61 -45.07
C VAL A 8 5.51 26.24 -45.70
N PHE A 9 6.78 25.94 -46.02
CA PHE A 9 7.12 24.65 -46.61
C PHE A 9 7.13 23.48 -45.57
N THR A 10 7.44 23.78 -44.30
CA THR A 10 7.46 22.78 -43.24
C THR A 10 6.06 22.40 -42.79
N ILE A 11 5.11 23.32 -42.79
CA ILE A 11 3.70 23.08 -42.42
C ILE A 11 2.94 22.32 -43.52
N LEU A 12 3.35 22.48 -44.81
CA LEU A 12 2.74 21.76 -45.93
C LEU A 12 3.30 20.33 -46.13
N ILE A 13 4.49 20.03 -45.63
CA ILE A 13 5.09 18.70 -45.74
C ILE A 13 4.58 17.79 -44.62
N LEU A 14 4.28 18.29 -43.42
CA LEU A 14 3.78 17.49 -42.32
C LEU A 14 2.42 16.79 -42.60
N PRO A 15 1.41 17.47 -43.16
CA PRO A 15 0.16 16.79 -43.57
C PRO A 15 0.34 15.78 -44.69
N LEU A 16 1.27 16.05 -45.61
CA LEU A 16 1.55 15.12 -46.73
C LEU A 16 2.33 13.85 -46.29
N LEU A 17 3.19 13.96 -45.29
CA LEU A 17 3.88 12.82 -44.68
C LEU A 17 2.93 11.99 -43.82
N VAL A 18 2.01 12.62 -43.08
CA VAL A 18 0.99 11.91 -42.29
C VAL A 18 -0.03 11.24 -43.22
N GLN A 19 -0.45 11.88 -44.32
CA GLN A 19 -1.33 11.22 -45.31
C GLN A 19 -0.63 10.11 -46.07
N SER A 20 0.70 10.18 -46.33
CA SER A 20 1.42 9.10 -46.97
C SER A 20 1.70 7.90 -46.08
N VAL A 21 1.65 8.06 -44.75
CA VAL A 21 1.75 6.96 -43.79
C VAL A 21 0.40 6.22 -43.65
N TYR A 22 -0.73 6.91 -43.82
CA TYR A 22 -2.06 6.29 -43.81
C TYR A 22 -2.53 5.72 -45.16
N SER A 23 -1.82 5.97 -46.25
CA SER A 23 -2.16 5.44 -47.58
C SER A 23 -1.26 4.29 -48.05
N PHE A 24 -0.55 3.64 -47.15
CA PHE A 24 -0.06 2.30 -47.41
C PHE A 24 -1.25 1.34 -47.20
N GLU A 25 -2.15 1.25 -48.17
CA GLU A 25 -2.95 0.06 -48.35
C GLU A 25 -1.96 -1.07 -48.56
N LEU A 26 -1.56 -1.73 -47.47
CA LEU A 26 -0.98 -3.07 -47.55
C LEU A 26 -1.96 -3.87 -48.38
N ASP A 27 -1.52 -4.40 -49.49
CA ASP A 27 -2.28 -5.39 -50.24
C ASP A 27 -2.48 -6.61 -49.33
N THR A 28 -3.51 -6.46 -48.45
CA THR A 28 -3.84 -7.43 -47.42
C THR A 28 -4.34 -8.75 -48.02
N SER A 29 -4.61 -8.78 -49.34
CA SER A 29 -5.11 -9.95 -50.04
C SER A 29 -4.17 -11.15 -50.13
N SER A 30 -2.90 -10.99 -49.72
CA SER A 30 -1.87 -12.01 -49.91
C SER A 30 -1.41 -12.75 -48.64
N TYR A 31 -1.70 -12.26 -47.43
CA TYR A 31 -1.19 -12.85 -46.19
C TYR A 31 -2.23 -13.76 -45.52
N SER A 32 -1.95 -15.06 -45.47
CA SER A 32 -2.75 -15.98 -44.65
C SER A 32 -2.55 -15.70 -43.15
N LEU A 33 -3.54 -16.02 -42.29
CA LEU A 33 -3.42 -15.86 -40.83
C LEU A 33 -2.12 -16.48 -40.28
N LYS A 34 -1.71 -17.64 -40.82
CA LYS A 34 -0.45 -18.28 -40.42
C LYS A 34 0.79 -17.45 -40.76
N GLN A 35 0.75 -16.67 -41.83
CA GLN A 35 1.85 -15.75 -42.21
C GLN A 35 1.83 -14.52 -41.32
N GLN A 36 0.66 -13.95 -40.98
CA GLN A 36 0.52 -12.83 -40.07
C GLN A 36 1.08 -13.17 -38.67
N ILE A 37 0.78 -14.36 -38.15
CA ILE A 37 1.34 -14.88 -36.88
C ILE A 37 2.88 -15.01 -36.97
N LYS A 38 3.39 -15.57 -38.09
CA LYS A 38 4.83 -15.77 -38.28
C LYS A 38 5.62 -14.47 -38.38
N GLU A 39 5.02 -13.44 -38.96
CA GLU A 39 5.61 -12.10 -39.08
C GLU A 39 5.50 -11.29 -37.77
N GLY A 40 4.87 -11.85 -36.71
CA GLY A 40 4.75 -11.22 -35.40
C GLY A 40 3.81 -10.02 -35.36
N TRP A 41 2.75 -10.04 -36.16
CA TRP A 41 1.73 -9.01 -36.15
C TRP A 41 0.96 -9.02 -34.81
N ASP A 42 0.54 -7.83 -34.39
CA ASP A 42 -0.30 -7.69 -33.21
C ASP A 42 -1.67 -8.33 -33.48
N ILE A 43 -2.27 -8.91 -32.45
CA ILE A 43 -3.56 -9.61 -32.51
C ILE A 43 -4.69 -8.73 -33.07
N GLU A 44 -4.61 -7.42 -32.80
CA GLU A 44 -5.57 -6.42 -33.29
C GLU A 44 -5.42 -6.15 -34.80
N SER A 45 -4.27 -6.49 -35.37
CA SER A 45 -3.97 -6.33 -36.80
C SER A 45 -4.32 -7.54 -37.63
N PHE A 46 -4.74 -8.65 -37.01
CA PHE A 46 -5.09 -9.88 -37.72
C PHE A 46 -6.39 -9.73 -38.49
N PHE A 47 -6.42 -10.30 -39.67
CA PHE A 47 -7.63 -10.35 -40.49
C PHE A 47 -7.80 -11.74 -41.14
N CYS A 48 -9.06 -12.08 -41.42
CA CYS A 48 -9.44 -13.30 -42.10
C CYS A 48 -9.88 -13.01 -43.52
N HIS A 49 -9.69 -14.01 -44.43
CA HIS A 49 -10.11 -13.92 -45.81
C HIS A 49 -11.49 -14.59 -46.03
N ASN A 50 -12.15 -14.28 -47.16
CA ASN A 50 -13.31 -14.98 -47.66
C ASN A 50 -14.50 -15.02 -46.67
N ASP A 51 -14.91 -13.86 -46.16
CA ASP A 51 -16.05 -13.72 -45.23
C ASP A 51 -15.92 -14.55 -43.94
N GLN A 52 -14.70 -14.94 -43.59
CA GLN A 52 -14.39 -15.54 -42.29
C GLN A 52 -14.19 -14.48 -41.23
N VAL A 53 -14.53 -14.82 -39.99
CA VAL A 53 -14.37 -13.97 -38.81
C VAL A 53 -13.25 -14.52 -37.93
N LEU A 54 -12.51 -13.61 -37.30
CA LEU A 54 -11.44 -13.93 -36.35
C LEU A 54 -12.07 -14.31 -35.01
N ILE A 55 -11.56 -15.37 -34.39
CA ILE A 55 -11.85 -15.77 -33.02
C ILE A 55 -10.57 -16.13 -32.31
N LEU A 56 -10.59 -16.14 -30.99
CA LEU A 56 -9.50 -16.67 -30.16
C LEU A 56 -9.95 -17.99 -29.54
N LYS A 57 -9.06 -18.98 -29.48
CA LYS A 57 -9.33 -20.23 -28.78
C LYS A 57 -9.20 -20.03 -27.28
N ILE A 58 -10.11 -20.56 -26.49
CA ILE A 58 -10.09 -20.43 -25.02
C ILE A 58 -8.89 -21.12 -24.37
N THR A 59 -8.29 -22.11 -25.03
CA THR A 59 -7.22 -22.93 -24.45
C THR A 59 -5.84 -22.27 -24.44
N ASP A 60 -5.55 -21.43 -25.43
CA ASP A 60 -4.21 -20.86 -25.66
C ASP A 60 -4.27 -19.47 -26.32
N GLU A 61 -5.45 -18.87 -26.40
CA GLU A 61 -5.75 -17.60 -27.05
C GLU A 61 -5.23 -17.49 -28.50
N SER A 62 -4.90 -18.62 -29.10
CA SER A 62 -4.40 -18.62 -30.47
C SER A 62 -5.50 -18.22 -31.48
N PRO A 63 -5.20 -17.29 -32.42
CA PRO A 63 -6.18 -16.81 -33.38
C PRO A 63 -6.58 -17.89 -34.40
N ALA A 64 -7.85 -17.89 -34.79
CA ALA A 64 -8.37 -18.76 -35.82
C ALA A 64 -9.43 -18.04 -36.67
N CYS A 65 -9.45 -18.29 -37.99
CA CYS A 65 -10.46 -17.77 -38.88
C CYS A 65 -11.56 -18.84 -39.10
N VAL A 66 -12.81 -18.50 -38.81
CA VAL A 66 -13.96 -19.40 -38.93
C VAL A 66 -15.10 -18.72 -39.69
N ASN A 67 -16.05 -19.50 -40.20
CA ASN A 67 -17.26 -18.92 -40.76
C ASN A 67 -18.16 -18.35 -39.66
N PRO A 68 -18.95 -17.28 -39.91
CA PRO A 68 -19.81 -16.64 -38.90
C PRO A 68 -20.68 -17.64 -38.13
N GLU A 69 -21.37 -18.56 -38.82
CA GLU A 69 -22.19 -19.59 -38.17
C GLU A 69 -21.38 -20.55 -37.26
N THR A 70 -20.10 -20.73 -37.55
CA THR A 70 -19.21 -21.57 -36.75
C THR A 70 -18.73 -20.81 -35.52
N LYS A 71 -18.52 -19.50 -35.64
CA LYS A 71 -18.18 -18.61 -34.52
C LYS A 71 -19.21 -18.73 -33.41
N GLU A 72 -20.51 -18.49 -33.72
CA GLU A 72 -21.62 -18.58 -32.76
C GLU A 72 -21.61 -19.92 -32.01
N LYS A 73 -21.48 -21.04 -32.73
CA LYS A 73 -21.45 -22.38 -32.15
C LYS A 73 -20.22 -22.63 -31.25
N LEU A 74 -19.08 -22.00 -31.54
CA LEU A 74 -17.86 -22.16 -30.76
C LEU A 74 -17.91 -21.30 -29.51
N LEU A 75 -18.48 -20.09 -29.57
CA LEU A 75 -18.77 -19.25 -28.42
C LEU A 75 -19.77 -19.93 -27.47
N GLU A 76 -20.91 -20.38 -27.96
CA GLU A 76 -21.93 -21.11 -27.18
C GLU A 76 -21.38 -22.37 -26.47
N ARG A 77 -20.39 -23.02 -27.06
CA ARG A 77 -19.74 -24.20 -26.48
C ARG A 77 -18.56 -23.91 -25.57
N GLY A 78 -18.23 -22.65 -25.38
CA GLY A 78 -17.05 -22.24 -24.60
C GLY A 78 -15.71 -22.69 -25.18
N TRP A 79 -15.59 -22.79 -26.52
CA TRP A 79 -14.34 -23.16 -27.19
C TRP A 79 -13.61 -21.99 -27.79
N ALA A 80 -14.27 -20.86 -27.90
CA ALA A 80 -13.71 -19.61 -28.40
C ALA A 80 -14.16 -18.44 -27.55
N ILE A 81 -13.37 -17.37 -27.61
CA ILE A 81 -13.67 -16.07 -27.01
C ILE A 81 -13.68 -14.99 -28.10
N LEU A 82 -14.37 -13.90 -27.85
CA LEU A 82 -14.38 -12.73 -28.74
C LEU A 82 -12.99 -12.09 -28.78
N THR A 83 -12.66 -11.47 -29.91
CA THR A 83 -11.44 -10.65 -30.00
C THR A 83 -11.56 -9.40 -29.13
N PRO A 84 -10.43 -8.80 -28.68
CA PRO A 84 -10.47 -7.56 -27.89
C PRO A 84 -11.32 -6.46 -28.55
N LYS A 85 -11.20 -6.29 -29.85
CA LYS A 85 -11.95 -5.29 -30.63
C LYS A 85 -13.47 -5.54 -30.63
N GLU A 86 -13.90 -6.78 -30.70
CA GLU A 86 -15.33 -7.14 -30.65
C GLU A 86 -15.90 -6.93 -29.25
N ARG A 87 -15.12 -7.24 -28.20
CA ARG A 87 -15.50 -6.97 -26.81
C ARG A 87 -15.67 -5.46 -26.56
N LEU A 88 -14.76 -4.62 -27.07
CA LEU A 88 -14.87 -3.17 -26.98
C LEU A 88 -16.14 -2.64 -27.68
N TYR A 89 -16.46 -3.18 -28.84
CA TYR A 89 -17.67 -2.79 -29.58
C TYR A 89 -18.95 -3.13 -28.79
N ASP A 90 -18.99 -4.30 -28.16
CA ASP A 90 -20.14 -4.72 -27.35
C ASP A 90 -20.28 -3.83 -26.10
N ILE A 91 -19.19 -3.46 -25.44
CA ILE A 91 -19.19 -2.50 -24.32
C ILE A 91 -19.75 -1.14 -24.78
N GLU A 92 -19.22 -0.58 -25.86
CA GLU A 92 -19.66 0.74 -26.37
C GLU A 92 -21.14 0.72 -26.72
N LYS A 93 -21.62 -0.36 -27.31
CA LYS A 93 -23.02 -0.53 -27.64
C LYS A 93 -23.87 -0.59 -26.36
N THR A 94 -23.49 -1.41 -25.40
CA THR A 94 -24.20 -1.57 -24.12
C THR A 94 -24.29 -0.25 -23.36
N LEU A 95 -23.19 0.49 -23.28
CA LEU A 95 -23.16 1.83 -22.66
C LEU A 95 -24.05 2.84 -23.40
N HIS A 96 -24.15 2.72 -24.74
CA HIS A 96 -25.00 3.60 -25.55
C HIS A 96 -26.49 3.28 -25.32
N ASP A 97 -26.84 2.01 -25.30
CA ASP A 97 -28.21 1.53 -25.15
C ASP A 97 -28.69 1.54 -23.69
N LYS A 98 -27.77 1.78 -22.73
CA LYS A 98 -28.00 1.81 -21.27
C LYS A 98 -28.67 0.54 -20.76
N ASP A 99 -28.25 -0.62 -21.28
CA ASP A 99 -28.72 -1.92 -20.84
C ASP A 99 -27.86 -2.49 -19.73
N CYS A 100 -28.34 -2.35 -18.48
CA CYS A 100 -27.62 -2.79 -17.31
C CYS A 100 -27.50 -4.32 -17.20
N LEU A 101 -28.48 -5.08 -17.71
CA LEU A 101 -28.44 -6.54 -17.67
C LEU A 101 -27.39 -7.09 -18.64
N GLU A 102 -27.35 -6.53 -19.87
CA GLU A 102 -26.35 -6.91 -20.87
C GLU A 102 -24.93 -6.52 -20.40
N PHE A 103 -24.78 -5.34 -19.80
CA PHE A 103 -23.52 -4.89 -19.21
C PHE A 103 -23.05 -5.79 -18.06
N GLY A 104 -23.99 -6.19 -17.18
CA GLY A 104 -23.71 -7.13 -16.11
C GLY A 104 -23.28 -8.50 -16.61
N GLY A 105 -23.98 -9.05 -17.59
CA GLY A 105 -23.60 -10.33 -18.22
C GLY A 105 -22.22 -10.27 -18.88
N TRP A 106 -21.89 -9.14 -19.49
CA TRP A 106 -20.58 -8.93 -20.07
C TRP A 106 -19.48 -8.86 -19.00
N LEU A 107 -19.71 -8.16 -17.89
CA LEU A 107 -18.77 -8.14 -16.75
C LEU A 107 -18.55 -9.54 -16.17
N ASP A 108 -19.61 -10.35 -16.05
CA ASP A 108 -19.52 -11.74 -15.56
C ASP A 108 -18.63 -12.62 -16.44
N GLU A 109 -18.81 -12.57 -17.76
CA GLU A 109 -17.95 -13.32 -18.69
C GLU A 109 -16.49 -12.86 -18.63
N PHE A 110 -16.27 -11.60 -18.32
CA PHE A 110 -14.94 -11.03 -18.29
C PHE A 110 -14.21 -11.36 -16.97
N VAL A 111 -14.93 -11.42 -15.84
CA VAL A 111 -14.38 -11.70 -14.51
C VAL A 111 -13.95 -13.16 -14.33
N ASP A 112 -14.66 -14.11 -14.91
CA ASP A 112 -14.34 -15.55 -14.80
C ASP A 112 -13.01 -15.95 -15.46
N GLY A 113 -12.36 -15.06 -16.20
CA GLY A 113 -11.18 -15.38 -17.00
C GLY A 113 -9.83 -14.89 -16.47
N ASN A 114 -9.68 -13.68 -15.91
CA ASN A 114 -8.36 -13.07 -15.68
C ASN A 114 -8.38 -11.78 -14.84
N PHE A 115 -9.05 -11.70 -13.70
CA PHE A 115 -9.02 -10.47 -12.92
C PHE A 115 -8.11 -10.50 -11.69
N ASN A 116 -7.18 -9.56 -11.68
CA ASN A 116 -6.59 -8.99 -10.49
C ASN A 116 -7.58 -7.92 -9.98
N GLU A 117 -8.14 -8.10 -8.78
CA GLU A 117 -9.31 -7.41 -8.22
C GLU A 117 -9.24 -5.87 -8.15
N ASN A 118 -8.07 -5.28 -8.40
CA ASN A 118 -7.86 -3.83 -8.35
C ASN A 118 -7.79 -3.12 -9.71
N HIS A 119 -7.97 -3.83 -10.83
CA HIS A 119 -7.77 -3.25 -12.17
C HIS A 119 -8.86 -3.66 -13.15
N LEU A 120 -10.11 -3.43 -12.80
CA LEU A 120 -11.27 -3.82 -13.60
C LEU A 120 -11.27 -3.29 -15.04
N ILE A 121 -10.44 -2.33 -15.36
CA ILE A 121 -10.47 -1.63 -16.67
C ILE A 121 -9.08 -1.42 -17.29
N PHE A 122 -7.99 -1.58 -16.54
CA PHE A 122 -6.65 -1.16 -17.01
C PHE A 122 -5.92 -2.14 -17.94
N ASP A 123 -6.33 -3.40 -18.03
CA ASP A 123 -5.76 -4.37 -18.96
C ASP A 123 -6.46 -4.44 -20.33
N LEU A 124 -7.55 -3.68 -20.50
CA LEU A 124 -8.12 -3.46 -21.82
C LEU A 124 -7.43 -2.26 -22.46
N PRO A 125 -7.04 -2.33 -23.73
CA PRO A 125 -6.57 -1.17 -24.49
C PRO A 125 -7.76 -0.24 -24.83
N VAL A 126 -8.43 0.26 -23.79
CA VAL A 126 -9.54 1.23 -23.92
C VAL A 126 -8.98 2.65 -23.79
N SER A 127 -9.58 3.60 -24.49
CA SER A 127 -9.25 5.01 -24.31
C SER A 127 -9.65 5.50 -22.93
N ASP A 128 -8.96 6.53 -22.40
CA ASP A 128 -9.31 7.17 -21.12
C ASP A 128 -10.78 7.65 -21.12
N GLU A 129 -11.29 8.09 -22.27
CA GLU A 129 -12.67 8.52 -22.44
C GLU A 129 -13.67 7.36 -22.28
N LEU A 130 -13.37 6.19 -22.83
CA LEU A 130 -14.22 5.00 -22.67
C LEU A 130 -14.17 4.47 -21.23
N SER A 131 -13.00 4.45 -20.61
CA SER A 131 -12.85 4.10 -19.21
C SER A 131 -13.73 4.99 -18.32
N GLN A 132 -13.69 6.31 -18.52
CA GLN A 132 -14.53 7.25 -17.75
C GLN A 132 -16.01 7.00 -17.97
N ARG A 133 -16.44 6.73 -19.20
CA ARG A 133 -17.85 6.42 -19.50
C ARG A 133 -18.33 5.14 -18.81
N ILE A 134 -17.48 4.13 -18.72
CA ILE A 134 -17.77 2.89 -17.97
C ILE A 134 -17.95 3.21 -16.48
N TYR A 135 -17.03 3.98 -15.88
CA TYR A 135 -17.15 4.41 -14.48
C TYR A 135 -18.41 5.23 -14.19
N ASP A 136 -18.79 6.12 -15.11
CA ASP A 136 -20.00 6.93 -14.98
C ASP A 136 -21.28 6.09 -15.17
N PHE A 137 -21.20 4.95 -15.88
CA PHE A 137 -22.32 4.07 -16.16
C PHE A 137 -22.64 3.10 -15.01
N ILE A 138 -21.64 2.64 -14.30
CA ILE A 138 -21.80 1.72 -13.16
C ILE A 138 -22.80 2.26 -12.12
N PRO A 139 -22.68 3.48 -11.59
CA PRO A 139 -23.65 4.06 -10.67
C PRO A 139 -25.05 4.18 -11.26
N TYR A 140 -25.16 4.46 -12.57
CA TYR A 140 -26.45 4.54 -13.26
C TYR A 140 -27.20 3.21 -13.21
N CYS A 141 -26.50 2.09 -13.37
CA CYS A 141 -27.11 0.77 -13.29
C CYS A 141 -27.50 0.37 -11.86
N ILE A 142 -26.77 0.86 -10.87
CA ILE A 142 -27.05 0.59 -9.45
C ILE A 142 -28.29 1.35 -8.96
N ASP A 143 -28.52 2.57 -9.46
CA ASP A 143 -29.49 3.52 -8.87
C ASP A 143 -30.84 3.59 -9.62
N ASN A 144 -30.97 2.96 -10.79
CA ASN A 144 -32.07 3.27 -11.71
C ASN A 144 -33.35 2.45 -11.52
N ASP A 145 -33.35 1.36 -10.80
CA ASP A 145 -34.55 0.52 -10.54
C ASP A 145 -35.00 0.51 -9.07
N ASN A 146 -34.28 1.17 -8.20
CA ASN A 146 -34.64 1.43 -6.79
C ASN A 146 -35.04 0.16 -6.00
N ASP A 147 -34.64 -1.03 -6.46
CA ASP A 147 -34.88 -2.30 -5.78
C ASP A 147 -33.64 -2.83 -5.03
N GLY A 148 -32.53 -2.13 -5.14
CA GLY A 148 -31.30 -2.42 -4.40
C GLY A 148 -30.59 -3.71 -4.83
N PHE A 149 -30.99 -4.31 -5.94
CA PHE A 149 -30.39 -5.53 -6.46
C PHE A 149 -29.89 -5.35 -7.88
N PHE A 150 -28.58 -5.33 -8.02
CA PHE A 150 -27.93 -5.70 -9.27
C PHE A 150 -28.18 -7.21 -9.46
N TYR A 151 -29.04 -7.60 -10.41
CA TYR A 151 -29.14 -8.99 -10.84
C TYR A 151 -27.94 -9.36 -11.73
N LEU A 152 -26.74 -9.24 -11.19
CA LEU A 152 -25.62 -10.03 -11.63
C LEU A 152 -25.77 -11.37 -10.92
N ASN A 153 -25.96 -12.42 -11.67
CA ASN A 153 -25.98 -13.78 -11.13
C ASN A 153 -24.55 -14.20 -10.81
N THR A 154 -23.89 -13.40 -9.96
CA THR A 154 -22.51 -13.56 -9.63
C THR A 154 -22.38 -14.25 -8.29
N LYS A 155 -21.97 -15.47 -8.34
CA LYS A 155 -21.26 -16.07 -7.19
C LYS A 155 -19.92 -15.38 -6.89
N HIS A 156 -19.53 -14.36 -7.66
CA HIS A 156 -18.22 -13.73 -7.63
C HIS A 156 -18.22 -12.20 -7.72
N PHE A 157 -19.38 -11.54 -7.82
CA PHE A 157 -19.44 -10.18 -7.32
C PHE A 157 -19.52 -10.30 -5.80
N ILE A 158 -18.38 -10.37 -5.21
CA ILE A 158 -18.18 -9.76 -3.91
C ILE A 158 -18.86 -8.41 -4.04
N ASP A 159 -19.86 -8.16 -3.19
CA ASP A 159 -20.33 -6.83 -2.95
C ASP A 159 -19.22 -5.85 -3.29
N PHE A 160 -19.40 -4.99 -4.31
CA PHE A 160 -18.77 -3.70 -4.33
C PHE A 160 -19.48 -2.78 -3.31
N ASP A 161 -19.93 -3.28 -2.22
CA ASP A 161 -19.57 -2.69 -0.96
C ASP A 161 -18.05 -2.74 -0.98
N THR A 162 -17.42 -1.73 -1.56
CA THR A 162 -16.04 -1.38 -1.30
C THR A 162 -15.93 -1.58 0.20
N ILE A 163 -15.20 -2.65 0.61
CA ILE A 163 -15.03 -2.87 2.04
C ILE A 163 -14.54 -1.52 2.51
N ASP A 164 -15.41 -0.77 3.17
CA ASP A 164 -15.09 0.59 3.58
C ASP A 164 -14.03 0.46 4.67
N PHE A 165 -12.77 0.50 4.24
CA PHE A 165 -11.62 0.44 5.13
C PHE A 165 -11.48 1.70 5.97
N SER A 166 -12.23 2.77 5.64
CA SER A 166 -12.05 4.08 6.25
C SER A 166 -12.14 4.02 7.76
N LYS A 167 -13.06 3.21 8.31
CA LYS A 167 -13.20 3.04 9.76
C LYS A 167 -11.98 2.39 10.38
N THR A 168 -11.49 1.29 9.82
CA THR A 168 -10.30 0.58 10.34
C THR A 168 -9.04 1.42 10.16
N ILE A 169 -8.88 2.08 9.02
CA ILE A 169 -7.76 3.00 8.78
C ILE A 169 -7.81 4.19 9.74
N ASN A 170 -8.96 4.84 9.90
CA ASN A 170 -9.11 5.97 10.82
C ASN A 170 -8.87 5.55 12.27
N ALA A 171 -9.32 4.36 12.67
CA ALA A 171 -9.06 3.81 13.99
C ALA A 171 -7.56 3.53 14.21
N ASN A 172 -6.88 2.92 13.24
CA ASN A 172 -5.44 2.73 13.30
C ASN A 172 -4.68 4.08 13.35
N ASN A 173 -5.09 5.04 12.54
CA ASN A 173 -4.46 6.36 12.52
C ASN A 173 -4.71 7.12 13.83
N GLN A 174 -5.90 6.97 14.44
CA GLN A 174 -6.17 7.52 15.77
C GLN A 174 -5.29 6.83 16.83
N PHE A 175 -5.23 5.50 16.83
CA PHE A 175 -4.35 4.75 17.73
C PHE A 175 -2.88 5.18 17.57
N ALA A 176 -2.42 5.45 16.34
CA ALA A 176 -1.06 5.93 16.10
C ALA A 176 -0.74 7.19 16.91
N PHE A 177 -1.63 8.16 16.93
CA PHE A 177 -1.43 9.42 17.65
C PHE A 177 -1.65 9.27 19.16
N ASP A 178 -2.63 8.46 19.58
CA ASP A 178 -2.86 8.19 21.01
C ASP A 178 -1.66 7.45 21.63
N TYR A 179 -1.10 6.46 20.90
CA TYR A 179 0.07 5.73 21.34
C TYR A 179 1.32 6.62 21.31
N TYR A 180 1.48 7.46 20.27
CA TYR A 180 2.56 8.45 20.22
C TYR A 180 2.52 9.37 21.45
N ALA A 181 1.37 9.91 21.80
CA ALA A 181 1.22 10.76 22.98
C ALA A 181 1.59 10.02 24.28
N GLN A 182 1.30 8.70 24.36
CA GLN A 182 1.62 7.87 25.52
C GLN A 182 3.13 7.62 25.67
N VAL A 183 3.87 7.40 24.56
CA VAL A 183 5.31 7.09 24.55
C VAL A 183 6.18 8.34 24.32
N ASN A 184 5.53 9.52 24.20
CA ASN A 184 6.20 10.77 23.87
C ASN A 184 7.08 11.25 25.02
N GLU A 185 8.35 10.88 24.97
CA GLU A 185 9.42 11.37 25.82
C GLU A 185 10.38 12.24 24.99
N ASN A 186 11.35 12.90 25.64
CA ASN A 186 12.36 13.72 24.94
C ASN A 186 13.48 12.83 24.34
N GLN A 187 13.08 11.89 23.50
CA GLN A 187 13.95 10.91 22.81
C GLN A 187 13.44 10.63 21.40
N ASN A 188 14.26 9.93 20.60
CA ASN A 188 13.82 9.40 19.33
C ASN A 188 12.70 8.38 19.53
N ILE A 189 11.70 8.43 18.64
CA ILE A 189 10.53 7.53 18.64
C ILE A 189 10.45 6.91 17.25
N PHE A 190 10.12 5.62 17.19
CA PHE A 190 9.75 4.95 15.95
C PHE A 190 8.96 3.69 16.25
N PHE A 191 7.75 3.58 15.74
CA PHE A 191 6.91 2.39 15.89
C PHE A 191 5.95 2.24 14.72
N SER A 192 5.37 1.04 14.57
CA SER A 192 4.33 0.76 13.60
C SER A 192 2.98 0.58 14.28
N PRO A 193 2.08 1.55 14.16
CA PRO A 193 0.72 1.39 14.69
C PRO A 193 -0.01 0.24 14.01
N TRP A 194 0.11 0.09 12.68
CA TRP A 194 -0.54 -0.99 11.95
C TRP A 194 -0.10 -2.39 12.41
N SER A 195 1.20 -2.56 12.66
CA SER A 195 1.72 -3.83 13.17
C SER A 195 1.19 -4.16 14.56
N ILE A 196 1.16 -3.16 15.48
CA ILE A 196 0.60 -3.33 16.84
C ILE A 196 -0.90 -3.63 16.76
N THR A 197 -1.67 -2.86 15.99
CA THR A 197 -3.11 -3.05 15.80
C THR A 197 -3.40 -4.44 15.25
N SER A 198 -2.63 -4.89 14.25
CA SER A 198 -2.77 -6.25 13.67
C SER A 198 -2.53 -7.36 14.70
N ALA A 199 -1.50 -7.22 15.54
CA ALA A 199 -1.20 -8.20 16.59
C ALA A 199 -2.34 -8.31 17.62
N PHE A 200 -2.91 -7.18 18.02
CA PHE A 200 -4.02 -7.17 18.97
C PHE A 200 -5.38 -7.51 18.33
N ALA A 201 -5.56 -7.29 17.03
CA ALA A 201 -6.71 -7.80 16.29
C ALA A 201 -6.71 -9.34 16.28
N ILE A 202 -5.55 -9.98 16.09
CA ILE A 202 -5.41 -11.44 16.22
C ILE A 202 -5.84 -11.92 17.61
N VAL A 203 -5.38 -11.26 18.67
CA VAL A 203 -5.74 -11.61 20.05
C VAL A 203 -7.22 -11.42 20.30
N ASN A 204 -7.82 -10.36 19.77
CA ASN A 204 -9.25 -10.05 19.91
C ASN A 204 -10.17 -11.13 19.35
N GLU A 205 -9.78 -11.89 18.32
CA GLU A 205 -10.56 -13.01 17.77
C GLU A 205 -10.85 -14.09 18.84
N GLY A 206 -9.97 -14.23 19.82
CA GLY A 206 -10.13 -15.16 20.92
C GLY A 206 -10.58 -14.55 22.25
N ALA A 207 -10.67 -13.24 22.34
CA ALA A 207 -11.13 -12.52 23.52
C ALA A 207 -12.66 -12.56 23.67
N LYS A 208 -13.14 -12.50 24.92
CA LYS A 208 -14.57 -12.45 25.23
C LYS A 208 -14.84 -11.41 26.32
N GLY A 209 -16.13 -10.99 26.43
CA GLY A 209 -16.59 -10.08 27.48
C GLY A 209 -15.75 -8.80 27.57
N ASN A 210 -15.42 -8.36 28.78
CA ASN A 210 -14.70 -7.11 29.03
C ASN A 210 -13.30 -7.08 28.39
N THR A 211 -12.62 -8.20 28.30
CA THR A 211 -11.32 -8.31 27.63
C THR A 211 -11.43 -7.93 26.15
N ALA A 212 -12.45 -8.42 25.45
CA ALA A 212 -12.72 -8.06 24.06
C ALA A 212 -13.12 -6.59 23.94
N ASP A 213 -14.01 -6.11 24.81
CA ASP A 213 -14.51 -4.72 24.79
C ASP A 213 -13.35 -3.72 24.96
N GLU A 214 -12.41 -3.96 25.88
CA GLU A 214 -11.23 -3.12 26.09
C GLU A 214 -10.32 -3.07 24.84
N ILE A 215 -10.02 -4.22 24.24
CA ILE A 215 -9.20 -4.31 23.02
C ILE A 215 -9.91 -3.60 21.86
N GLN A 216 -11.19 -3.87 21.66
CA GLN A 216 -11.99 -3.24 20.60
C GLN A 216 -12.05 -1.73 20.75
N ASN A 217 -12.21 -1.21 21.98
CA ASN A 217 -12.27 0.22 22.22
C ASN A 217 -10.95 0.93 21.90
N VAL A 218 -9.80 0.34 22.29
CA VAL A 218 -8.49 0.97 22.06
C VAL A 218 -8.10 0.95 20.59
N PHE A 219 -8.37 -0.14 19.88
CA PHE A 219 -7.99 -0.29 18.47
C PHE A 219 -9.12 0.00 17.48
N GLY A 220 -10.32 0.35 17.96
CA GLY A 220 -11.49 0.64 17.13
C GLY A 220 -11.96 -0.57 16.31
N LEU A 221 -11.76 -1.80 16.83
CA LEU A 221 -12.14 -3.02 16.13
C LEU A 221 -13.65 -3.23 16.14
N THR A 222 -14.16 -3.81 15.06
CA THR A 222 -15.58 -4.14 14.85
C THR A 222 -15.74 -5.60 14.43
N GLU A 223 -16.99 -6.08 14.33
CA GLU A 223 -17.27 -7.45 13.88
C GLU A 223 -16.69 -7.78 12.48
N ASN A 224 -16.56 -6.76 11.60
CA ASN A 224 -16.05 -6.91 10.25
C ASN A 224 -14.54 -6.62 10.12
N SER A 225 -13.85 -6.39 11.23
CA SER A 225 -12.43 -5.98 11.17
C SER A 225 -11.55 -7.05 10.53
N LYS A 226 -11.78 -8.33 10.78
CA LYS A 226 -10.97 -9.41 10.23
C LYS A 226 -10.98 -9.46 8.70
N GLU A 227 -12.15 -9.25 8.07
CA GLU A 227 -12.28 -9.15 6.63
C GLU A 227 -11.50 -7.94 6.08
N GLN A 228 -11.59 -6.80 6.78
CA GLN A 228 -10.87 -5.59 6.43
C GLN A 228 -9.35 -5.76 6.58
N PHE A 229 -8.88 -6.38 7.68
CA PHE A 229 -7.45 -6.69 7.86
C PHE A 229 -6.92 -7.59 6.74
N LYS A 230 -7.68 -8.62 6.34
CA LYS A 230 -7.30 -9.50 5.24
C LYS A 230 -7.06 -8.73 3.95
N GLU A 231 -7.99 -7.85 3.57
CA GLU A 231 -7.87 -7.09 2.32
C GLU A 231 -6.79 -6.00 2.41
N ILE A 232 -6.69 -5.27 3.53
CA ILE A 232 -5.62 -4.29 3.73
C ILE A 232 -4.24 -4.99 3.69
N ASN A 233 -4.08 -6.13 4.37
CA ASN A 233 -2.83 -6.88 4.32
C ASN A 233 -2.52 -7.38 2.91
N LYS A 234 -3.53 -7.76 2.12
CA LYS A 234 -3.35 -8.12 0.71
C LYS A 234 -2.82 -6.94 -0.11
N ILE A 235 -3.36 -5.72 0.10
CA ILE A 235 -2.86 -4.49 -0.54
C ILE A 235 -1.40 -4.23 -0.13
N LEU A 236 -1.10 -4.27 1.16
CA LEU A 236 0.24 -3.99 1.69
C LEU A 236 1.30 -5.04 1.30
N ASN A 237 0.89 -6.30 1.11
CA ASN A 237 1.77 -7.41 0.73
C ASN A 237 1.91 -7.59 -0.79
N GLN A 238 1.29 -6.75 -1.61
CA GLN A 238 1.52 -6.77 -3.06
C GLN A 238 2.99 -6.51 -3.36
N GLU A 239 3.54 -7.24 -4.34
CA GLU A 239 4.91 -6.99 -4.80
C GLU A 239 5.04 -5.55 -5.31
N ASN A 240 5.73 -4.72 -4.56
CA ASN A 240 6.05 -3.36 -4.95
C ASN A 240 7.54 -3.27 -5.27
N PRO A 241 7.93 -2.81 -6.47
CA PRO A 241 9.35 -2.74 -6.84
C PRO A 241 10.14 -1.75 -5.99
N GLY A 242 9.46 -0.81 -5.33
CA GLY A 242 10.09 0.30 -4.62
C GLY A 242 10.19 0.13 -3.12
N TYR A 243 9.41 -0.74 -2.49
CA TYR A 243 9.49 -0.96 -1.05
C TYR A 243 9.05 -2.36 -0.63
N THR A 244 9.48 -2.76 0.55
CA THR A 244 9.07 -4.02 1.19
C THR A 244 8.75 -3.73 2.65
N ILE A 245 7.64 -4.25 3.13
CA ILE A 245 7.26 -4.25 4.53
C ILE A 245 7.36 -5.68 5.03
N GLU A 246 8.24 -5.95 5.98
CA GLU A 246 8.38 -7.26 6.61
C GLU A 246 7.74 -7.19 8.00
N VAL A 247 6.54 -7.74 8.12
CA VAL A 247 5.79 -7.76 9.39
C VAL A 247 5.95 -9.12 10.04
N ALA A 248 6.38 -9.13 11.29
CA ALA A 248 6.53 -10.32 12.12
C ALA A 248 5.54 -10.27 13.29
N ASN A 249 4.28 -10.65 13.04
CA ASN A 249 3.24 -10.78 14.05
C ASN A 249 3.07 -12.23 14.46
N SER A 250 3.30 -12.53 15.73
CA SER A 250 3.18 -13.89 16.23
C SER A 250 2.72 -13.97 17.68
N LEU A 251 1.94 -15.02 17.96
CA LEU A 251 1.55 -15.44 19.29
C LEU A 251 2.30 -16.72 19.66
N TRP A 252 2.96 -16.68 20.79
CA TRP A 252 3.73 -17.79 21.33
C TRP A 252 3.12 -18.26 22.63
N LEU A 253 2.68 -19.51 22.66
CA LEU A 253 2.04 -20.12 23.82
C LEU A 253 2.94 -21.17 24.46
N ALA A 254 2.78 -21.34 25.76
CA ALA A 254 3.41 -22.45 26.44
C ALA A 254 2.96 -23.81 25.85
N GLN A 255 3.86 -24.77 25.80
CA GLN A 255 3.71 -26.01 25.05
C GLN A 255 2.52 -26.86 25.51
N ASP A 256 2.10 -26.72 26.77
CA ASP A 256 1.03 -27.46 27.42
C ASP A 256 -0.40 -26.96 27.11
N PHE A 257 -0.56 -25.77 26.49
CA PHE A 257 -1.87 -25.25 26.14
C PHE A 257 -2.52 -25.97 24.96
N THR A 258 -3.85 -26.14 25.02
CA THR A 258 -4.65 -26.67 23.91
C THR A 258 -5.39 -25.52 23.22
N LEU A 259 -5.06 -25.26 21.95
CA LEU A 259 -5.70 -24.21 21.14
C LEU A 259 -6.99 -24.73 20.52
N HIS A 260 -7.99 -23.85 20.42
CA HIS A 260 -9.19 -24.11 19.64
C HIS A 260 -8.88 -24.04 18.13
N SER A 261 -9.29 -25.06 17.37
CA SER A 261 -9.05 -25.14 15.92
C SER A 261 -9.62 -23.94 15.18
N ASP A 262 -10.85 -23.56 15.53
CA ASP A 262 -11.55 -22.46 14.88
C ASP A 262 -10.82 -21.11 15.04
N TYR A 263 -10.14 -20.91 16.19
CA TYR A 263 -9.29 -19.73 16.40
C TYR A 263 -8.06 -19.75 15.49
N VAL A 264 -7.37 -20.89 15.43
CA VAL A 264 -6.18 -21.05 14.57
C VAL A 264 -6.56 -20.84 13.11
N ASP A 265 -7.67 -21.44 12.65
CA ASP A 265 -8.16 -21.31 11.28
C ASP A 265 -8.52 -19.85 10.97
N THR A 266 -9.13 -19.12 11.90
CA THR A 266 -9.45 -17.69 11.75
C THR A 266 -8.19 -16.85 11.58
N VAL A 267 -7.20 -17.04 12.46
CA VAL A 267 -5.95 -16.26 12.40
C VAL A 267 -5.18 -16.52 11.10
N GLN A 268 -5.10 -17.78 10.67
CA GLN A 268 -4.44 -18.12 9.40
C GLN A 268 -5.19 -17.58 8.18
N THR A 269 -6.52 -17.56 8.20
CA THR A 269 -7.34 -17.16 7.06
C THR A 269 -7.36 -15.64 6.85
N TYR A 270 -7.37 -14.86 7.94
CA TYR A 270 -7.65 -13.44 7.88
C TYR A 270 -6.44 -12.54 8.17
N TYR A 271 -5.44 -13.04 8.90
CA TYR A 271 -4.34 -12.19 9.40
C TYR A 271 -2.95 -12.62 8.91
N ASP A 272 -2.84 -13.77 8.26
CA ASP A 272 -1.54 -14.39 7.95
C ASP A 272 -0.63 -14.52 9.20
N GLY A 273 -1.28 -14.60 10.37
CA GLY A 273 -0.62 -14.58 11.67
C GLY A 273 -0.02 -15.95 12.02
N VAL A 274 1.09 -15.91 12.73
CA VAL A 274 1.78 -17.11 13.23
C VAL A 274 1.35 -17.36 14.66
N ILE A 275 0.90 -18.59 14.94
CA ILE A 275 0.62 -19.09 16.29
C ILE A 275 1.44 -20.35 16.51
N GLU A 276 2.35 -20.30 17.46
CA GLU A 276 3.28 -21.39 17.74
C GLU A 276 3.35 -21.70 19.24
N LYS A 277 3.79 -22.89 19.57
CA LYS A 277 4.00 -23.34 20.94
C LYS A 277 5.48 -23.55 21.22
N VAL A 278 5.92 -23.07 22.38
CA VAL A 278 7.32 -23.17 22.80
C VAL A 278 7.44 -23.60 24.24
N ASP A 279 8.60 -24.14 24.59
CA ASP A 279 8.97 -24.41 25.98
C ASP A 279 9.72 -23.21 26.56
N PHE A 280 9.01 -22.33 27.28
CA PHE A 280 9.63 -21.18 27.93
C PHE A 280 10.65 -21.53 29.03
N ALA A 281 10.64 -22.79 29.52
CA ALA A 281 11.61 -23.27 30.50
C ALA A 281 12.93 -23.75 29.87
N ASP A 282 12.97 -23.95 28.55
CA ASP A 282 14.14 -24.42 27.80
C ASP A 282 14.56 -23.40 26.73
N ASP A 283 14.21 -23.59 25.46
CA ASP A 283 14.71 -22.84 24.32
C ASP A 283 13.70 -21.82 23.74
N GLY A 284 12.53 -21.66 24.37
CA GLY A 284 11.43 -20.85 23.82
C GLY A 284 11.83 -19.41 23.49
N THR A 285 12.68 -18.77 24.30
CA THR A 285 13.17 -17.41 24.01
C THR A 285 14.04 -17.39 22.76
N ASP A 286 14.95 -18.37 22.62
CA ASP A 286 15.86 -18.43 21.46
C ASP A 286 15.10 -18.73 20.17
N VAL A 287 14.05 -19.57 20.24
CA VAL A 287 13.16 -19.86 19.11
C VAL A 287 12.45 -18.59 18.64
N ILE A 288 11.90 -17.81 19.57
CA ILE A 288 11.21 -16.54 19.24
C ILE A 288 12.19 -15.54 18.64
N ASN A 289 13.37 -15.34 19.26
CA ASN A 289 14.39 -14.43 18.77
C ASN A 289 14.88 -14.85 17.38
N GLY A 290 15.13 -16.13 17.16
CA GLY A 290 15.52 -16.66 15.86
C GLY A 290 14.46 -16.40 14.78
N TRP A 291 13.19 -16.62 15.09
CA TRP A 291 12.08 -16.36 14.18
C TRP A 291 11.96 -14.87 13.83
N VAL A 292 12.06 -13.99 14.83
CA VAL A 292 12.03 -12.53 14.60
C VAL A 292 13.22 -12.08 13.75
N SER A 293 14.41 -12.58 14.04
CA SER A 293 15.63 -12.29 13.26
C SER A 293 15.45 -12.68 11.78
N ASP A 294 14.93 -13.86 11.52
CA ASP A 294 14.70 -14.34 10.15
C ASP A 294 13.65 -13.48 9.42
N LYS A 295 12.53 -13.16 10.08
CA LYS A 295 11.46 -12.33 9.53
C LYS A 295 11.87 -10.89 9.27
N THR A 296 12.81 -10.35 10.04
CA THR A 296 13.31 -8.97 9.90
C THR A 296 14.66 -8.88 9.16
N ARG A 297 15.02 -9.92 8.39
CA ARG A 297 16.30 -10.00 7.64
C ARG A 297 17.51 -9.69 8.50
N GLN A 298 17.51 -10.20 9.74
CA GLN A 298 18.58 -10.00 10.74
C GLN A 298 18.77 -8.53 11.19
N LYS A 299 17.83 -7.64 10.88
CA LYS A 299 17.87 -6.26 11.38
C LYS A 299 17.45 -6.17 12.84
N ILE A 300 16.62 -7.11 13.29
CA ILE A 300 16.23 -7.27 14.70
C ILE A 300 16.70 -8.66 15.15
N PRO A 301 17.96 -8.82 15.56
CA PRO A 301 18.52 -10.13 15.87
C PRO A 301 17.99 -10.72 17.19
N GLU A 302 17.49 -9.87 18.09
CA GLU A 302 17.02 -10.26 19.41
C GLU A 302 15.85 -9.37 19.83
N LEU A 303 14.71 -10.00 20.14
CA LEU A 303 13.51 -9.30 20.64
C LEU A 303 13.43 -9.35 22.16
N PHE A 304 13.84 -10.47 22.78
CA PHE A 304 13.80 -10.69 24.22
C PHE A 304 15.21 -10.90 24.79
N SER A 305 15.62 -9.96 25.65
CA SER A 305 16.85 -10.01 26.43
C SER A 305 16.62 -9.32 27.79
N PRO A 306 16.74 -9.97 28.93
CA PRO A 306 17.11 -11.37 29.15
C PRO A 306 16.00 -12.36 28.71
N PRO A 307 16.29 -13.68 28.77
CA PRO A 307 15.30 -14.72 28.47
C PRO A 307 14.00 -14.57 29.27
N LEU A 308 12.91 -15.02 28.67
CA LEU A 308 11.57 -14.99 29.26
C LEU A 308 11.47 -15.87 30.51
N ASP A 309 10.53 -15.55 31.40
CA ASP A 309 10.29 -16.36 32.61
C ASP A 309 9.78 -17.77 32.23
N PRO A 310 10.31 -18.84 32.82
CA PRO A 310 9.82 -20.20 32.58
C PRO A 310 8.31 -20.41 32.82
N ASN A 311 7.68 -19.53 33.60
CA ASN A 311 6.24 -19.61 33.87
C ASN A 311 5.41 -18.77 32.88
N THR A 312 6.03 -18.16 31.90
CA THR A 312 5.33 -17.42 30.82
C THR A 312 4.31 -18.33 30.13
N ARG A 313 3.14 -17.80 29.80
CA ARG A 313 2.03 -18.53 29.17
C ARG A 313 1.72 -18.07 27.76
N LEU A 314 1.68 -16.75 27.54
CA LEU A 314 1.42 -16.15 26.24
C LEU A 314 2.31 -14.93 26.04
N VAL A 315 3.00 -14.92 24.92
CA VAL A 315 3.83 -13.80 24.45
C VAL A 315 3.34 -13.32 23.10
N ILE A 316 3.21 -12.00 22.95
CA ILE A 316 3.04 -11.34 21.67
C ILE A 316 4.41 -10.83 21.24
N ALA A 317 4.94 -11.37 20.15
CA ALA A 317 6.13 -10.89 19.49
C ALA A 317 5.72 -10.13 18.23
N ASN A 318 5.95 -8.83 18.26
CA ASN A 318 5.65 -7.91 17.16
C ASN A 318 6.93 -7.19 16.76
N ALA A 319 7.43 -7.49 15.56
CA ALA A 319 8.60 -6.86 15.00
C ALA A 319 8.32 -6.46 13.55
N ILE A 320 8.84 -5.32 13.13
CA ILE A 320 8.62 -4.81 11.80
C ILE A 320 9.87 -4.15 11.24
N TYR A 321 10.11 -4.39 9.96
CA TYR A 321 11.18 -3.78 9.20
C TYR A 321 10.61 -3.19 7.91
N PHE A 322 10.96 -1.95 7.64
CA PHE A 322 10.63 -1.26 6.42
C PHE A 322 11.87 -1.00 5.58
N ASN A 323 11.80 -1.37 4.31
CA ASN A 323 12.84 -1.11 3.32
C ASN A 323 12.20 -0.46 2.10
N GLY A 324 12.60 0.76 1.73
CA GLY A 324 12.04 1.48 0.60
C GLY A 324 13.08 2.33 -0.12
N THR A 325 13.04 2.32 -1.45
CA THR A 325 13.85 3.17 -2.32
C THR A 325 13.10 4.47 -2.60
N TRP A 326 13.74 5.63 -2.46
CA TRP A 326 13.09 6.89 -2.85
C TRP A 326 12.75 6.90 -4.35
N SER A 327 11.59 7.37 -4.73
CA SER A 327 11.28 7.63 -6.15
C SER A 327 12.24 8.65 -6.77
N MET A 328 12.84 9.47 -5.94
CA MET A 328 13.85 10.45 -6.30
C MET A 328 15.05 10.38 -5.33
N PRO A 329 15.97 9.40 -5.47
CA PRO A 329 17.12 9.22 -4.57
C PRO A 329 18.02 10.46 -4.51
N PHE A 330 18.69 10.67 -3.37
CA PHE A 330 19.70 11.70 -3.20
C PHE A 330 21.04 11.25 -3.82
N ASP A 331 21.87 12.20 -4.26
CA ASP A 331 23.25 11.92 -4.68
C ASP A 331 24.17 11.99 -3.44
N GLU A 332 24.82 10.88 -3.11
CA GLU A 332 25.77 10.78 -2.01
C GLU A 332 26.87 11.87 -2.04
N LYS A 333 27.23 12.34 -3.26
CA LYS A 333 28.19 13.44 -3.45
C LYS A 333 27.69 14.78 -2.93
N ASN A 334 26.38 14.92 -2.76
CA ASN A 334 25.76 16.14 -2.24
C ASN A 334 25.51 16.07 -0.72
N THR A 335 25.70 14.92 -0.10
CA THR A 335 25.65 14.78 1.36
C THR A 335 26.82 15.52 2.00
N ARG A 336 26.53 16.34 3.02
CA ARG A 336 27.51 17.14 3.74
C ARG A 336 27.21 17.13 5.23
N ASP A 337 28.26 17.09 6.03
CA ASP A 337 28.14 17.27 7.47
C ASP A 337 27.64 18.69 7.76
N ASP A 338 26.61 18.79 8.58
CA ASP A 338 26.02 20.06 9.02
C ASP A 338 25.43 19.91 10.42
N LYS A 339 25.01 21.01 11.01
CA LYS A 339 24.52 21.09 12.38
C LYS A 339 23.04 20.73 12.43
N PHE A 340 22.70 19.88 13.38
CA PHE A 340 21.35 19.61 13.83
C PHE A 340 21.19 20.13 15.27
N ILE A 341 20.15 20.88 15.54
CA ILE A 341 19.89 21.55 16.81
C ILE A 341 18.94 20.68 17.64
N ILE A 342 19.46 19.91 18.57
CA ILE A 342 18.67 19.04 19.46
C ILE A 342 17.76 19.89 20.37
N SER A 343 18.30 20.99 20.90
CA SER A 343 17.60 21.94 21.76
C SER A 343 18.36 23.28 21.77
N PRO A 344 17.79 24.38 22.27
CA PRO A 344 18.47 25.65 22.33
C PRO A 344 19.85 25.56 22.98
N GLY A 345 20.90 25.75 22.17
CA GLY A 345 22.30 25.70 22.61
C GLY A 345 22.95 24.31 22.62
N VAL A 346 22.24 23.26 22.20
CA VAL A 346 22.77 21.90 22.05
C VAL A 346 22.68 21.49 20.58
N GLU A 347 23.83 21.27 19.96
CA GLU A 347 23.95 20.92 18.54
C GLU A 347 24.81 19.65 18.38
N VAL A 348 24.48 18.86 17.36
CA VAL A 348 25.30 17.74 16.87
C VAL A 348 25.63 17.96 15.40
N THR A 349 26.71 17.36 14.93
CA THR A 349 27.08 17.40 13.52
C THR A 349 26.77 16.05 12.92
N VAL A 350 25.92 16.03 11.89
CA VAL A 350 25.48 14.81 11.21
C VAL A 350 25.46 15.01 9.69
N PRO A 351 25.51 13.92 8.91
CA PRO A 351 25.41 14.03 7.45
C PRO A 351 24.00 14.47 7.03
N PHE A 352 23.89 15.56 6.26
CA PHE A 352 22.66 16.03 5.62
C PHE A 352 22.66 15.65 4.14
N MET A 353 21.63 14.98 3.72
CA MET A 353 21.31 14.71 2.32
C MET A 353 20.70 15.96 1.70
N ASN A 354 21.16 16.32 0.50
CA ASN A 354 20.76 17.57 -0.15
C ASN A 354 20.25 17.29 -1.56
N LYS A 355 19.07 17.84 -1.90
CA LYS A 355 18.48 17.69 -3.24
C LYS A 355 17.59 18.87 -3.63
N ASP A 356 17.78 19.38 -4.84
CA ASP A 356 16.91 20.35 -5.49
C ASP A 356 15.95 19.58 -6.42
N SER A 357 14.65 19.60 -6.09
CA SER A 357 13.63 18.91 -6.89
C SER A 357 12.23 19.50 -6.60
N SER A 358 11.20 18.91 -7.25
CA SER A 358 9.81 19.25 -7.00
C SER A 358 9.15 18.23 -6.09
N TYR A 359 8.58 18.69 -4.98
CA TYR A 359 7.93 17.87 -3.95
C TYR A 359 6.51 18.34 -3.70
N ASN A 360 5.62 17.45 -3.26
CA ASN A 360 4.38 17.84 -2.61
C ASN A 360 4.73 18.44 -1.25
N HIS A 361 4.24 19.64 -1.00
CA HIS A 361 4.60 20.40 0.19
C HIS A 361 3.46 21.34 0.58
N THR A 362 3.28 21.51 1.87
CA THR A 362 2.44 22.57 2.46
C THR A 362 3.18 23.29 3.57
N LYS A 363 2.80 24.55 3.82
CA LYS A 363 3.40 25.38 4.85
C LYS A 363 2.34 26.24 5.50
N THR A 364 2.33 26.23 6.83
CA THR A 364 1.57 27.15 7.68
C THR A 364 2.51 28.11 8.41
N ASP A 365 2.00 28.96 9.29
CA ASP A 365 2.83 29.84 10.12
C ASP A 365 3.62 29.06 11.21
N GLU A 366 3.24 27.81 11.49
CA GLU A 366 3.81 27.03 12.60
C GLU A 366 4.61 25.82 12.10
N LEU A 367 4.35 25.34 10.89
CA LEU A 367 4.79 24.02 10.46
C LEU A 367 4.98 23.95 8.94
N GLN A 368 5.98 23.23 8.49
CA GLN A 368 6.16 22.80 7.10
C GLN A 368 6.01 21.28 7.02
N ILE A 369 5.37 20.81 5.96
CA ILE A 369 5.23 19.37 5.69
C ILE A 369 5.67 19.09 4.26
N ILE A 370 6.51 18.08 4.08
CA ILE A 370 6.96 17.62 2.77
C ILE A 370 6.68 16.12 2.62
N GLU A 371 6.31 15.73 1.41
CA GLU A 371 6.10 14.33 1.04
C GLU A 371 7.27 13.81 0.19
N LEU A 372 7.83 12.70 0.61
CA LEU A 372 8.89 11.95 -0.05
C LEU A 372 8.34 10.59 -0.49
N PRO A 373 7.91 10.44 -1.75
CA PRO A 373 7.37 9.17 -2.22
C PRO A 373 8.49 8.13 -2.39
N TYR A 374 8.16 6.88 -2.08
CA TYR A 374 8.98 5.72 -2.45
C TYR A 374 8.72 5.32 -3.91
N GLU A 375 9.64 4.58 -4.50
CA GLU A 375 9.51 4.06 -5.87
C GLU A 375 8.22 3.24 -6.00
N GLY A 376 7.52 3.38 -7.14
CA GLY A 376 6.20 2.78 -7.33
C GLY A 376 5.04 3.60 -6.75
N ASN A 377 5.31 4.65 -5.95
CA ASN A 377 4.33 5.56 -5.34
C ASN A 377 3.25 4.90 -4.44
N GLY A 378 3.41 3.65 -4.05
CA GLY A 378 2.47 2.97 -3.15
C GLY A 378 2.59 3.46 -1.69
N ALA A 379 3.75 3.98 -1.28
CA ALA A 379 3.98 4.56 0.03
C ALA A 379 4.77 5.86 -0.05
N SER A 380 4.64 6.71 0.98
CA SER A 380 5.40 7.96 1.12
C SER A 380 5.83 8.18 2.57
N MET A 381 6.96 8.88 2.75
CA MET A 381 7.32 9.47 4.03
C MET A 381 6.90 10.94 4.04
N LEU A 382 6.11 11.34 5.02
CA LEU A 382 5.86 12.74 5.35
C LEU A 382 6.84 13.17 6.43
N ILE A 383 7.45 14.36 6.26
CA ILE A 383 8.24 15.00 7.31
C ILE A 383 7.49 16.25 7.75
N LEU A 384 7.15 16.30 9.04
CA LEU A 384 6.45 17.39 9.69
C LEU A 384 7.46 18.17 10.53
N LEU A 385 7.84 19.35 10.06
CA LEU A 385 8.88 20.18 10.65
C LEU A 385 8.28 21.45 11.27
N PRO A 386 8.38 21.69 12.57
CA PRO A 386 8.01 22.97 13.16
C PRO A 386 8.76 24.13 12.51
N GLU A 387 8.16 25.31 12.37
CA GLU A 387 8.88 26.52 11.91
C GLU A 387 9.89 27.02 12.95
N ARG A 388 9.69 26.69 14.20
CA ARG A 388 10.52 27.10 15.32
C ARG A 388 11.26 25.90 15.91
N ILE A 389 12.51 26.10 16.29
CA ILE A 389 13.35 25.08 16.96
C ILE A 389 12.69 24.53 18.24
N ASP A 390 11.94 25.37 18.96
CA ASP A 390 11.18 25.02 20.17
C ASP A 390 9.69 24.73 19.88
N GLY A 391 9.33 24.45 18.63
CA GLY A 391 7.93 24.30 18.19
C GLY A 391 7.36 22.88 18.28
N MET A 392 8.13 21.91 18.79
CA MET A 392 7.71 20.50 18.80
C MET A 392 6.42 20.29 19.62
N GLU A 393 6.30 20.90 20.78
CA GLU A 393 5.08 20.80 21.62
C GLU A 393 3.83 21.29 20.86
N SER A 394 3.93 22.41 20.14
CA SER A 394 2.81 22.91 19.32
C SER A 394 2.46 21.99 18.14
N LEU A 395 3.45 21.31 17.54
CA LEU A 395 3.21 20.31 16.52
C LEU A 395 2.52 19.07 17.11
N GLU A 396 3.00 18.59 18.26
CA GLU A 396 2.48 17.39 18.94
C GLU A 396 1.01 17.56 19.36
N GLU A 397 0.61 18.75 19.80
CA GLU A 397 -0.80 19.07 20.09
C GLU A 397 -1.71 19.01 18.84
N GLN A 398 -1.15 19.15 17.66
CA GLN A 398 -1.87 19.12 16.39
C GLN A 398 -1.86 17.73 15.71
N LEU A 399 -1.14 16.74 16.25
CA LEU A 399 -1.07 15.39 15.69
C LEU A 399 -2.39 14.64 15.90
N THR A 400 -3.24 14.69 14.90
CA THR A 400 -4.53 13.98 14.84
C THR A 400 -4.76 13.38 13.44
N ALA A 401 -5.59 12.36 13.34
CA ALA A 401 -5.95 11.76 12.05
C ALA A 401 -6.61 12.81 11.11
N GLU A 402 -7.47 13.69 11.67
CA GLU A 402 -8.13 14.76 10.94
C GLU A 402 -7.13 15.77 10.37
N ASN A 403 -6.16 16.22 11.17
CA ASN A 403 -5.14 17.16 10.70
C ASN A 403 -4.21 16.52 9.67
N LEU A 404 -3.87 15.24 9.82
CA LEU A 404 -3.07 14.51 8.82
C LEU A 404 -3.76 14.50 7.46
N GLU A 405 -5.05 14.16 7.42
CA GLU A 405 -5.84 14.17 6.18
C GLU A 405 -5.93 15.58 5.57
N LYS A 406 -6.22 16.58 6.40
CA LYS A 406 -6.25 17.98 5.99
C LYS A 406 -4.92 18.41 5.39
N TRP A 407 -3.80 18.19 6.07
CA TRP A 407 -2.48 18.58 5.59
C TRP A 407 -2.14 17.91 4.24
N ARG A 408 -2.46 16.63 4.09
CA ARG A 408 -2.27 15.91 2.83
C ARG A 408 -3.08 16.55 1.69
N SER A 409 -4.33 16.91 1.94
CA SER A 409 -5.21 17.53 0.94
C SER A 409 -4.76 18.95 0.53
N GLU A 410 -4.05 19.66 1.41
CA GLU A 410 -3.55 21.02 1.17
C GLU A 410 -2.16 21.04 0.48
N MET A 411 -1.52 19.89 0.29
CA MET A 411 -0.21 19.83 -0.35
C MET A 411 -0.28 20.24 -1.82
N THR A 412 0.71 21.00 -2.24
CA THR A 412 0.88 21.40 -3.64
C THR A 412 2.31 21.13 -4.11
N LYS A 413 2.46 20.76 -5.37
CA LYS A 413 3.77 20.49 -5.95
C LYS A 413 4.56 21.77 -6.15
N SER A 414 5.68 21.89 -5.47
CA SER A 414 6.57 23.05 -5.54
C SER A 414 8.04 22.64 -5.59
N ARG A 415 8.87 23.48 -6.24
CA ARG A 415 10.32 23.25 -6.28
C ARG A 415 10.95 23.74 -4.98
N LEU A 416 11.69 22.86 -4.31
CA LEU A 416 12.35 23.11 -3.04
C LEU A 416 13.80 22.60 -3.07
N PHE A 417 14.66 23.29 -2.32
CA PHE A 417 15.96 22.73 -1.92
C PHE A 417 15.77 21.99 -0.61
N LEU A 418 15.78 20.65 -0.68
CA LEU A 418 15.55 19.76 0.45
C LEU A 418 16.87 19.41 1.15
N GLN A 419 16.89 19.55 2.46
CA GLN A 419 17.99 19.16 3.35
C GLN A 419 17.44 18.35 4.53
N ILE A 420 17.76 17.05 4.60
CA ILE A 420 17.35 16.18 5.70
C ILE A 420 18.55 15.40 6.23
N PRO A 421 18.66 15.17 7.55
CA PRO A 421 19.74 14.37 8.11
C PRO A 421 19.59 12.91 7.73
N LYS A 422 20.69 12.18 7.65
CA LYS A 422 20.67 10.72 7.72
C LYS A 422 20.45 10.33 9.17
N PHE A 423 19.66 9.27 9.39
CA PHE A 423 19.45 8.73 10.72
C PHE A 423 19.07 7.25 10.67
N THR A 424 19.41 6.54 11.73
CA THR A 424 19.01 5.15 11.96
C THR A 424 18.37 5.08 13.32
N LEU A 425 17.17 4.51 13.42
CA LEU A 425 16.47 4.31 14.68
C LEU A 425 16.21 2.82 14.91
N GLU A 426 16.52 2.36 16.11
CA GLU A 426 16.10 1.08 16.65
C GLU A 426 15.39 1.33 17.97
N THR A 427 14.15 0.92 18.07
CA THR A 427 13.29 1.19 19.23
C THR A 427 12.64 -0.08 19.73
N GLU A 428 12.41 -0.14 21.04
CA GLU A 428 11.75 -1.25 21.71
C GLU A 428 10.73 -0.71 22.73
N TYR A 429 9.52 -1.25 22.67
CA TYR A 429 8.41 -0.87 23.55
C TYR A 429 7.86 -2.07 24.29
N ASN A 430 7.69 -1.94 25.59
CA ASN A 430 6.89 -2.86 26.38
C ASN A 430 5.43 -2.44 26.31
N LEU A 431 4.69 -3.03 25.39
CA LEU A 431 3.30 -2.66 25.11
C LEU A 431 2.36 -2.87 26.29
N VAL A 432 2.65 -3.79 27.22
CA VAL A 432 1.77 -4.09 28.37
C VAL A 432 1.47 -2.84 29.17
N LYS A 433 2.52 -2.11 29.59
CA LYS A 433 2.37 -0.89 30.40
C LYS A 433 1.61 0.21 29.65
N ASP A 434 1.97 0.40 28.38
CA ASP A 434 1.46 1.50 27.57
C ASP A 434 -0.01 1.28 27.23
N LEU A 435 -0.38 0.05 26.83
CA LEU A 435 -1.75 -0.31 26.52
C LEU A 435 -2.66 -0.37 27.76
N MET A 436 -2.12 -0.73 28.92
CA MET A 436 -2.87 -0.59 30.18
C MET A 436 -3.26 0.87 30.45
N THR A 437 -2.38 1.81 30.16
CA THR A 437 -2.67 3.25 30.29
C THR A 437 -3.72 3.71 29.29
N LEU A 438 -3.74 3.13 28.09
CA LEU A 438 -4.74 3.40 27.06
C LEU A 438 -6.09 2.69 27.33
N GLY A 439 -6.16 1.75 28.29
CA GLY A 439 -7.41 1.15 28.74
C GLY A 439 -7.55 -0.35 28.56
N ILE A 440 -6.51 -1.08 28.09
CA ILE A 440 -6.49 -2.54 28.03
C ILE A 440 -5.92 -3.06 29.35
N ILE A 441 -6.77 -3.53 30.23
CA ILE A 441 -6.38 -3.98 31.59
C ILE A 441 -6.53 -5.50 31.73
N ASP A 442 -7.70 -6.02 31.39
CA ASP A 442 -8.05 -7.42 31.64
C ASP A 442 -7.16 -8.37 30.84
N ALA A 443 -6.76 -8.02 29.62
CA ALA A 443 -5.90 -8.83 28.76
C ALA A 443 -4.55 -9.23 29.40
N PHE A 444 -4.05 -8.40 30.32
CA PHE A 444 -2.78 -8.58 31.03
C PHE A 444 -2.96 -9.11 32.48
N GLY A 445 -4.17 -9.55 32.83
CA GLY A 445 -4.51 -10.03 34.17
C GLY A 445 -5.64 -11.05 34.16
N PRO A 446 -6.86 -10.69 34.64
CA PRO A 446 -7.99 -11.62 34.69
C PRO A 446 -8.70 -11.75 33.33
N ALA A 447 -7.95 -12.08 32.30
CA ALA A 447 -8.43 -12.11 30.92
C ALA A 447 -9.43 -13.23 30.65
N ASP A 448 -10.38 -12.97 29.76
CA ASP A 448 -11.24 -13.98 29.15
C ASP A 448 -10.78 -14.23 27.70
N PHE A 449 -9.84 -15.15 27.55
CA PHE A 449 -9.38 -15.69 26.27
C PHE A 449 -9.95 -17.07 25.99
N SER A 450 -11.16 -17.35 26.46
CA SER A 450 -11.85 -18.62 26.25
C SER A 450 -12.12 -18.96 24.79
N GLY A 451 -11.96 -18.02 23.87
CA GLY A 451 -11.95 -18.28 22.43
C GLY A 451 -10.62 -18.82 21.90
N ILE A 452 -9.50 -18.62 22.61
CA ILE A 452 -8.18 -19.16 22.26
C ILE A 452 -8.02 -20.60 22.79
N SER A 453 -8.30 -20.77 24.10
CA SER A 453 -8.12 -22.02 24.83
C SER A 453 -9.18 -22.17 25.91
N SER A 454 -9.49 -23.41 26.30
CA SER A 454 -10.34 -23.71 27.48
C SER A 454 -9.61 -23.50 28.80
N GLU A 455 -8.31 -23.28 28.77
CA GLU A 455 -7.45 -23.05 29.92
C GLU A 455 -7.35 -21.54 30.20
N SER A 456 -7.16 -21.17 31.49
CA SER A 456 -6.98 -19.75 31.84
C SER A 456 -5.69 -19.20 31.23
N LEU A 457 -5.81 -18.14 30.46
CA LEU A 457 -4.74 -17.52 29.69
C LEU A 457 -4.77 -16.01 29.87
N PHE A 458 -3.61 -15.39 29.94
CA PHE A 458 -3.43 -13.94 29.89
C PHE A 458 -2.10 -13.61 29.17
N ILE A 459 -1.95 -12.37 28.70
CA ILE A 459 -0.75 -11.91 28.02
C ILE A 459 0.32 -11.57 29.06
N ASP A 460 1.38 -12.36 29.14
CA ASP A 460 2.52 -12.12 30.05
C ASP A 460 3.45 -11.03 29.52
N ARG A 461 3.67 -11.03 28.20
CA ARG A 461 4.58 -10.11 27.50
C ARG A 461 3.99 -9.73 26.15
N ALA A 462 4.09 -8.45 25.85
CA ALA A 462 3.83 -7.90 24.54
C ALA A 462 4.92 -6.87 24.23
N VAL A 463 5.76 -7.16 23.25
CA VAL A 463 6.89 -6.31 22.88
C VAL A 463 6.77 -5.94 21.40
N HIS A 464 6.95 -4.65 21.13
CA HIS A 464 7.10 -4.11 19.79
C HIS A 464 8.51 -3.61 19.58
N LYS A 465 9.16 -4.05 18.51
CA LYS A 465 10.48 -3.58 18.11
C LYS A 465 10.46 -3.15 16.64
N ALA A 466 11.03 -1.97 16.36
CA ALA A 466 11.04 -1.40 15.03
C ALA A 466 12.43 -0.87 14.67
N PHE A 467 12.77 -1.01 13.39
CA PHE A 467 14.04 -0.55 12.82
C PHE A 467 13.79 0.26 11.55
N VAL A 468 14.46 1.42 11.42
CA VAL A 468 14.49 2.23 10.21
C VAL A 468 15.88 2.81 9.99
N ASP A 469 16.34 2.79 8.73
CA ASP A 469 17.57 3.45 8.29
C ASP A 469 17.28 4.37 7.11
N VAL A 470 17.36 5.68 7.33
CA VAL A 470 17.07 6.71 6.33
C VAL A 470 18.37 7.27 5.77
N ASN A 471 18.58 7.01 4.48
CA ASN A 471 19.80 7.38 3.75
C ASN A 471 19.51 7.88 2.34
N GLU A 472 20.53 8.16 1.53
CA GLU A 472 20.43 8.77 0.21
C GLU A 472 19.59 7.95 -0.80
N LYS A 473 19.60 6.66 -0.67
CA LYS A 473 18.93 5.75 -1.59
C LYS A 473 17.45 5.59 -1.28
N GLY A 474 17.05 5.78 0.04
CA GLY A 474 15.76 5.53 0.59
C GLY A 474 15.87 5.05 2.03
N THR A 475 15.07 4.09 2.32
CA THR A 475 15.21 3.21 3.48
C THR A 475 15.81 1.91 2.94
N GLU A 476 17.12 1.96 2.61
CA GLU A 476 18.01 0.91 2.10
C GLU A 476 17.82 0.44 0.63
N ALA A 477 18.52 1.02 -0.41
CA ALA A 477 18.93 0.44 -1.75
C ALA A 477 19.58 1.41 -2.77
N ALA A 478 19.92 0.98 -4.01
CA ALA A 478 20.97 1.48 -4.92
C ALA A 478 20.63 2.62 -5.92
N ALA A 479 21.64 3.32 -6.46
CA ALA A 479 21.72 4.68 -7.03
C ALA A 479 21.35 4.94 -8.50
N ALA A 480 20.98 6.22 -8.83
CA ALA A 480 21.07 6.83 -10.17
C ALA A 480 21.22 8.37 -10.12
N THR A 481 21.84 8.99 -11.14
CA THR A 481 22.36 10.38 -11.14
C THR A 481 21.74 11.29 -12.20
N GLY A 482 21.56 12.61 -11.89
CA GLY A 482 21.28 13.67 -12.86
C GLY A 482 21.53 15.08 -12.29
N ILE A 483 22.11 16.02 -13.08
CA ILE A 483 22.44 17.40 -12.70
C ILE A 483 21.68 18.39 -13.57
N ALA A 484 21.07 19.45 -12.97
CA ALA A 484 20.48 20.58 -13.67
C ALA A 484 21.03 21.91 -13.10
N MET A 485 21.31 22.89 -13.97
CA MET A 485 21.71 24.27 -13.60
C MET A 485 20.49 25.19 -13.47
N VAL A 486 20.54 26.12 -12.50
CA VAL A 486 19.40 27.00 -12.19
C VAL A 486 19.82 28.43 -11.92
N GLU A 487 18.99 29.39 -12.36
CA GLU A 487 19.23 30.83 -12.25
C GLU A 487 18.82 31.47 -10.91
N SER A 488 18.06 30.78 -10.05
CA SER A 488 17.74 31.25 -8.67
C SER A 488 17.61 30.07 -7.71
N MET A 489 18.06 30.24 -6.46
CA MET A 489 17.86 29.23 -5.41
C MET A 489 16.38 29.14 -5.06
N PRO A 490 15.81 27.90 -5.06
CA PRO A 490 14.44 27.70 -4.62
C PRO A 490 14.31 27.91 -3.11
N PRO A 491 13.08 28.02 -2.56
CA PRO A 491 12.85 27.93 -1.12
C PRO A 491 13.45 26.66 -0.55
N THR A 492 13.88 26.71 0.72
CA THR A 492 14.54 25.59 1.38
C THR A 492 13.61 24.95 2.40
N PHE A 493 13.51 23.63 2.36
CA PHE A 493 13.02 22.81 3.46
C PHE A 493 14.23 22.19 4.15
N ARG A 494 14.48 22.55 5.42
CA ARG A 494 15.65 22.10 6.15
C ARG A 494 15.27 21.52 7.52
N ALA A 495 15.30 20.18 7.63
CA ALA A 495 15.03 19.47 8.88
C ALA A 495 16.27 19.47 9.78
N ASP A 496 16.65 20.64 10.33
CA ASP A 496 17.84 20.82 11.16
C ASP A 496 17.55 20.93 12.68
N HIS A 497 16.35 20.59 13.09
CA HIS A 497 15.92 20.51 14.48
C HIS A 497 14.82 19.43 14.60
N PRO A 498 14.36 19.06 15.80
CA PRO A 498 13.43 17.95 15.99
C PRO A 498 12.21 18.02 15.09
N PHE A 499 11.87 16.88 14.49
CA PHE A 499 10.73 16.74 13.57
C PHE A 499 10.03 15.38 13.77
N VAL A 500 8.77 15.32 13.35
CA VAL A 500 8.01 14.09 13.26
C VAL A 500 8.05 13.58 11.82
N PHE A 501 8.09 12.27 11.64
CA PHE A 501 7.91 11.67 10.32
C PHE A 501 6.88 10.54 10.36
N ILE A 502 6.15 10.38 9.25
CA ILE A 502 5.09 9.39 9.12
C ILE A 502 5.33 8.66 7.79
N ILE A 503 5.40 7.34 7.82
CA ILE A 503 5.33 6.52 6.61
C ILE A 503 3.91 6.01 6.48
N LEU A 504 3.28 6.31 5.35
CA LEU A 504 1.91 5.93 5.09
C LEU A 504 1.76 5.23 3.74
N ASP A 505 0.76 4.39 3.65
CA ASP A 505 0.26 3.85 2.40
C ASP A 505 -0.52 4.94 1.65
N ASN A 506 -0.19 5.15 0.39
CA ASN A 506 -0.76 6.26 -0.38
C ASN A 506 -2.19 5.98 -0.86
N GLU A 507 -2.53 4.72 -1.07
CA GLU A 507 -3.83 4.29 -1.55
C GLU A 507 -4.89 4.42 -0.45
N THR A 508 -4.60 3.90 0.73
CA THR A 508 -5.55 3.86 1.84
C THR A 508 -5.41 5.02 2.83
N GLY A 509 -4.25 5.68 2.86
CA GLY A 509 -3.92 6.67 3.89
C GLY A 509 -3.58 6.06 5.25
N ASN A 510 -3.37 4.75 5.32
CA ASN A 510 -3.02 4.04 6.54
C ASN A 510 -1.64 4.45 7.04
N VAL A 511 -1.53 4.85 8.29
CA VAL A 511 -0.26 5.11 8.97
C VAL A 511 0.42 3.77 9.26
N LEU A 512 1.48 3.49 8.51
CA LEU A 512 2.28 2.27 8.66
C LEU A 512 3.33 2.43 9.74
N PHE A 513 3.95 3.62 9.81
CA PHE A 513 4.95 3.97 10.82
C PHE A 513 4.81 5.44 11.23
N LEU A 514 5.11 5.69 12.49
CA LEU A 514 5.20 7.03 13.07
C LEU A 514 6.50 7.15 13.86
N GLY A 515 7.23 8.23 13.65
CA GLY A 515 8.49 8.48 14.33
C GLY A 515 8.74 9.95 14.63
N LYS A 516 9.64 10.18 15.57
CA LYS A 516 10.18 11.48 15.94
C LYS A 516 11.72 11.40 15.99
N VAL A 517 12.38 12.34 15.35
CA VAL A 517 13.83 12.50 15.43
C VAL A 517 14.14 13.71 16.32
N VAL A 518 14.70 13.44 17.49
CA VAL A 518 15.21 14.46 18.42
C VAL A 518 16.72 14.59 18.27
N ASP A 519 17.40 13.47 18.10
CA ASP A 519 18.85 13.40 17.88
C ASP A 519 19.18 12.36 16.79
N PRO A 520 19.51 12.80 15.57
CA PRO A 520 19.82 11.89 14.46
C PRO A 520 21.18 11.19 14.58
N SER A 521 21.97 11.47 15.61
CA SER A 521 23.27 10.85 15.84
C SER A 521 23.23 9.59 16.72
N GLN A 522 22.05 9.27 17.28
CA GLN A 522 21.83 8.12 18.17
C GLN A 522 21.34 6.89 17.43
#